data_5233864e180f8842b05c95d66ab3b9f6
#
_entry.id   5233864e180f8842b05c95d66ab3b9f6
#
_cell.length_a   1.000
_cell.length_b   1.000
_cell.length_c   1.000
_cell.angle_alpha   90.00
_cell.angle_beta   90.00
_cell.angle_gamma   90.00
#
_symmetry.space_group_name_H-M   'P 1'
#
loop_
_entity.id
_entity.type
_entity.pdbx_description
1 polymer ?
#
loop_
_entity_poly.entity_id
_entity_poly.type
_entity_poly.pdbx_seq_one_letter_code
_entity_poly.pdbx_strand_id
1 'polypeptide(L)'
;HMEERYRLILSTVFNAIGLKVEVEKMIATGRIDMVVQTSRYIYVMELKLRNNGGKSAAVGQIADRQYLEPFKADRRQVIGLGIELDDEGKGLLDWGTAE
;
A
#
# COMPACT_ATOMS: atom_id res chain seq x y z
N HIS A 1 2.06 17.20 -3.45
CA HIS A 1 1.95 16.56 -2.15
C HIS A 1 2.92 15.41 -2.03
N MET A 2 3.48 15.25 -0.83
CA MET A 2 4.56 14.29 -0.60
C MET A 2 4.09 12.84 -0.76
N GLU A 3 2.93 12.48 -0.25
CA GLU A 3 2.40 11.12 -0.42
C GLU A 3 2.24 10.74 -1.89
N GLU A 4 1.74 11.66 -2.71
CA GLU A 4 1.59 11.42 -4.14
C GLU A 4 2.94 11.20 -4.83
N ARG A 5 3.97 11.91 -4.39
CA ARG A 5 5.32 11.77 -4.93
C ARG A 5 5.87 10.37 -4.62
N TYR A 6 5.71 9.90 -3.39
CA TYR A 6 6.11 8.55 -3.02
C TYR A 6 5.35 7.50 -3.81
N ARG A 7 4.03 7.68 -3.96
CA ARG A 7 3.22 6.75 -4.72
C ARG A 7 3.69 6.66 -6.17
N LEU A 8 3.97 7.80 -6.78
CA LEU A 8 4.48 7.84 -8.15
C LEU A 8 5.84 7.14 -8.27
N ILE A 9 6.75 7.43 -7.36
CA ILE A 9 8.09 6.81 -7.38
C ILE A 9 7.97 5.30 -7.23
N LEU A 10 7.23 4.83 -6.23
CA LEU A 10 7.09 3.40 -5.97
C LEU A 10 6.41 2.67 -7.12
N SER A 11 5.33 3.23 -7.66
CA SER A 11 4.62 2.60 -8.78
C SER A 11 5.50 2.54 -10.03
N THR A 12 6.28 3.58 -10.27
CA THR A 12 7.22 3.62 -11.40
C THR A 12 8.28 2.54 -11.26
N VAL A 13 8.88 2.40 -10.08
CA VAL A 13 9.90 1.38 -9.82
C VAL A 13 9.32 -0.03 -9.98
N PHE A 14 8.16 -0.29 -9.37
CA PHE A 14 7.54 -1.61 -9.44
C PHE A 14 7.15 -1.98 -10.88
N ASN A 15 6.60 -1.04 -11.64
CA ASN A 15 6.30 -1.27 -13.05
C ASN A 15 7.58 -1.53 -13.85
N ALA A 16 8.64 -0.79 -13.58
CA ALA A 16 9.91 -0.94 -14.29
C ALA A 16 10.54 -2.32 -14.12
N ILE A 17 10.32 -2.96 -12.97
CA ILE A 17 10.83 -4.31 -12.71
C ILE A 17 9.82 -5.41 -13.11
N GLY A 18 8.73 -5.04 -13.77
CA GLY A 18 7.81 -6.00 -14.37
C GLY A 18 6.64 -6.44 -13.50
N LEU A 19 6.39 -5.77 -12.37
CA LEU A 19 5.25 -6.10 -11.52
C LEU A 19 3.99 -5.39 -12.03
N LYS A 20 2.83 -6.00 -11.78
CA LYS A 20 1.55 -5.37 -12.06
C LYS A 20 1.18 -4.45 -10.91
N VAL A 21 0.96 -3.17 -11.20
CA VAL A 21 0.66 -2.16 -10.18
C VAL A 21 -0.62 -1.43 -10.54
N GLU A 22 -1.51 -1.30 -9.55
CA GLU A 22 -2.67 -0.40 -9.61
C GLU A 22 -2.53 0.62 -8.49
N VAL A 23 -2.71 1.91 -8.82
CA VAL A 23 -2.69 2.99 -7.83
C VAL A 23 -4.09 3.54 -7.64
N GLU A 24 -4.38 4.02 -6.44
CA GLU A 24 -5.66 4.64 -6.11
C GLU A 24 -6.86 3.76 -6.50
N LYS A 25 -6.79 2.47 -6.15
CA LYS A 25 -7.84 1.53 -6.51
C LYS A 25 -9.07 1.74 -5.64
N MET A 26 -10.19 2.07 -6.29
CA MET A 26 -11.48 2.23 -5.62
C MET A 26 -12.09 0.87 -5.31
N ILE A 27 -12.53 0.71 -4.07
CA ILE A 27 -13.31 -0.44 -3.62
C ILE A 27 -14.53 0.05 -2.82
N ALA A 28 -15.41 -0.85 -2.42
CA ALA A 28 -16.66 -0.47 -1.74
C ALA A 28 -16.43 0.33 -0.45
N THR A 29 -15.36 0.05 0.28
CA THR A 29 -15.10 0.64 1.60
C THR A 29 -14.10 1.80 1.57
N GLY A 30 -13.54 2.13 0.41
CA GLY A 30 -12.60 3.23 0.31
C GLY A 30 -11.69 3.14 -0.90
N ARG A 31 -10.51 3.72 -0.78
CA ARG A 31 -9.54 3.77 -1.86
C ARG A 31 -8.20 3.25 -1.35
N ILE A 32 -7.72 2.18 -1.98
CA ILE A 32 -6.42 1.59 -1.66
C ILE A 32 -5.35 2.38 -2.39
N ASP A 33 -4.29 2.79 -1.69
CA ASP A 33 -3.20 3.57 -2.30
C ASP A 33 -2.51 2.81 -3.42
N MET A 34 -2.19 1.55 -3.19
CA MET A 34 -1.45 0.77 -4.19
C MET A 34 -1.70 -0.73 -4.00
N VAL A 35 -1.92 -1.42 -5.12
CA VAL A 35 -1.98 -2.89 -5.15
C VAL A 35 -0.88 -3.36 -6.08
N VAL A 36 0.02 -4.19 -5.56
CA VAL A 36 1.15 -4.74 -6.34
C VAL A 36 1.00 -6.25 -6.41
N GLN A 37 1.00 -6.77 -7.62
CA GLN A 37 0.78 -8.20 -7.84
C GLN A 37 2.01 -8.88 -8.42
N THR A 38 2.35 -10.01 -7.83
CA THR A 38 3.38 -10.92 -8.33
C THR A 38 2.70 -12.24 -8.70
N SER A 39 3.50 -13.23 -9.15
CA SER A 39 2.95 -14.55 -9.44
C SER A 39 2.42 -15.27 -8.19
N ARG A 40 2.91 -14.92 -7.00
CA ARG A 40 2.58 -15.60 -5.73
C ARG A 40 1.84 -14.74 -4.73
N TYR A 41 1.95 -13.41 -4.84
CA TYR A 41 1.48 -12.51 -3.80
C TYR A 41 0.66 -11.37 -4.38
N ILE A 42 -0.30 -10.92 -3.59
CA ILE A 42 -0.99 -9.64 -3.81
C ILE A 42 -0.66 -8.78 -2.60
N TYR A 43 0.06 -7.68 -2.82
CA TYR A 43 0.37 -6.72 -1.76
C TYR A 43 -0.62 -5.58 -1.82
N VAL A 44 -1.33 -5.38 -0.73
CA VAL A 44 -2.28 -4.27 -0.57
C VAL A 44 -1.59 -3.24 0.32
N MET A 45 -1.20 -2.12 -0.27
CA MET A 45 -0.34 -1.15 0.40
C MET A 45 -1.09 0.14 0.71
N GLU A 46 -0.84 0.64 1.92
CA GLU A 46 -1.29 1.94 2.37
C GLU A 46 -0.07 2.75 2.78
N LEU A 47 0.04 3.97 2.25
CA LEU A 47 1.18 4.85 2.49
C LEU A 47 0.76 5.98 3.43
N LYS A 48 1.53 6.22 4.48
CA LYS A 48 1.28 7.33 5.40
C LYS A 48 2.58 8.04 5.74
N LEU A 49 2.55 9.35 5.68
CA LEU A 49 3.65 10.15 6.21
C LEU A 49 3.69 10.00 7.74
N ARG A 50 4.88 10.10 8.32
CA ARG A 50 5.05 10.00 9.77
C ARG A 50 4.15 10.97 10.52
N ASN A 51 4.03 12.22 10.05
CA ASN A 51 3.19 13.23 10.67
C ASN A 51 1.69 12.98 10.49
N ASN A 52 1.31 12.04 9.62
CA ASN A 52 -0.09 11.66 9.40
C ASN A 52 -0.42 10.29 10.02
N GLY A 53 0.29 9.93 11.08
CA GLY A 53 0.04 8.71 11.83
C GLY A 53 0.93 7.53 11.49
N GLY A 54 1.72 7.63 10.43
CA GLY A 54 2.74 6.64 10.07
C GLY A 54 2.25 5.22 9.90
N LYS A 55 3.09 4.27 10.30
CA LYS A 55 2.82 2.83 10.17
C LYS A 55 1.53 2.42 10.87
N SER A 56 1.30 2.90 12.07
CA SER A 56 0.12 2.54 12.85
C SER A 56 -1.17 2.94 12.15
N ALA A 57 -1.22 4.16 11.61
CA ALA A 57 -2.38 4.64 10.86
C ALA A 57 -2.56 3.83 9.56
N ALA A 58 -1.47 3.53 8.87
CA ALA A 58 -1.53 2.78 7.62
C ALA A 58 -2.06 1.36 7.84
N VAL A 59 -1.50 0.64 8.80
CA VAL A 59 -1.95 -0.72 9.15
C VAL A 59 -3.40 -0.69 9.63
N GLY A 60 -3.74 0.28 10.49
CA GLY A 60 -5.09 0.44 11.01
C GLY A 60 -6.12 0.67 9.90
N GLN A 61 -5.80 1.48 8.91
CA GLN A 61 -6.71 1.77 7.81
C GLN A 61 -6.97 0.53 6.94
N ILE A 62 -5.95 -0.26 6.67
CA ILE A 62 -6.11 -1.52 5.92
C ILE A 62 -7.09 -2.44 6.65
N ALA A 63 -6.92 -2.59 7.96
CA ALA A 63 -7.78 -3.44 8.78
C ALA A 63 -9.20 -2.88 8.89
N ASP A 64 -9.33 -1.61 9.26
CA ASP A 64 -10.63 -0.96 9.50
C ASP A 64 -11.50 -0.90 8.25
N ARG A 65 -10.89 -0.66 7.10
CA ARG A 65 -11.57 -0.56 5.81
C ARG A 65 -11.65 -1.89 5.09
N GLN A 66 -11.15 -2.97 5.70
CA GLN A 66 -11.20 -4.31 5.12
C GLN A 66 -10.63 -4.36 3.70
N TYR A 67 -9.48 -3.73 3.49
CA TYR A 67 -8.87 -3.60 2.18
C TYR A 67 -8.40 -4.93 1.57
N LEU A 68 -8.26 -5.97 2.40
CA LEU A 68 -7.85 -7.30 1.91
C LEU A 68 -9.02 -8.12 1.36
N GLU A 69 -10.25 -7.80 1.78
CA GLU A 69 -11.44 -8.60 1.43
C GLU A 69 -11.63 -8.80 -0.07
N PRO A 70 -11.48 -7.77 -0.94
CA PRO A 70 -11.69 -7.97 -2.37
C PRO A 70 -10.78 -9.01 -3.02
N PHE A 71 -9.67 -9.34 -2.36
CA PHE A 71 -8.65 -10.23 -2.92
C PHE A 71 -8.66 -11.63 -2.34
N LYS A 72 -9.49 -11.90 -1.34
CA LYS A 72 -9.46 -13.17 -0.60
C LYS A 72 -9.85 -14.40 -1.42
N ALA A 73 -10.56 -14.21 -2.51
CA ALA A 73 -10.91 -15.31 -3.40
C ALA A 73 -9.76 -15.72 -4.34
N ASP A 74 -8.72 -14.91 -4.40
CA ASP A 74 -7.55 -15.21 -5.23
C ASP A 74 -6.73 -16.33 -4.60
N ARG A 75 -6.09 -17.16 -5.43
CA ARG A 75 -5.25 -18.27 -4.94
C ARG A 75 -3.94 -17.79 -4.34
N ARG A 76 -3.50 -16.58 -4.68
CA ARG A 76 -2.26 -16.02 -4.16
C ARG A 76 -2.43 -15.59 -2.72
N GLN A 77 -1.33 -15.52 -1.99
CA GLN A 77 -1.34 -14.97 -0.64
C GLN A 77 -1.51 -13.45 -0.70
N VAL A 78 -2.45 -12.93 0.08
CA VAL A 78 -2.73 -11.51 0.17
C VAL A 78 -2.05 -10.95 1.41
N ILE A 79 -1.24 -9.91 1.23
CA ILE A 79 -0.49 -9.29 2.31
C ILE A 79 -0.85 -7.82 2.37
N GLY A 80 -1.37 -7.38 3.51
CA GLY A 80 -1.58 -5.96 3.80
C GLY A 80 -0.27 -5.35 4.30
N LEU A 81 0.13 -4.22 3.74
CA LEU A 81 1.40 -3.60 4.05
C LEU A 81 1.21 -2.10 4.30
N GLY A 82 1.34 -1.70 5.56
CA GLY A 82 1.33 -0.30 5.94
C GLY A 82 2.74 0.25 5.93
N ILE A 83 2.95 1.35 5.22
CA ILE A 83 4.28 1.92 5.00
C ILE A 83 4.31 3.34 5.54
N GLU A 84 5.28 3.60 6.40
CA GLU A 84 5.54 4.92 6.94
C GLU A 84 6.66 5.60 6.17
N LEU A 85 6.40 6.83 5.75
CA LEU A 85 7.30 7.59 4.88
C LEU A 85 7.74 8.89 5.55
N ASP A 86 8.95 9.31 5.24
CA ASP A 86 9.48 10.57 5.75
C ASP A 86 8.74 11.76 5.15
N ASP A 87 8.41 12.74 5.99
CA ASP A 87 7.63 13.91 5.58
C ASP A 87 8.39 14.83 4.63
N GLU A 88 9.71 14.77 4.64
CA GLU A 88 10.56 15.61 3.79
C GLU A 88 11.09 14.89 2.56
N GLY A 89 10.58 13.68 2.29
CA GLY A 89 10.95 12.94 1.08
C GLY A 89 12.22 12.12 1.19
N LYS A 90 12.70 11.83 2.39
CA LYS A 90 13.96 11.11 2.60
C LYS A 90 13.83 9.58 2.53
N GLY A 91 12.61 9.07 2.36
CA GLY A 91 12.40 7.66 2.10
C GLY A 91 11.53 6.94 3.11
N LEU A 92 11.60 5.61 3.07
CA LEU A 92 10.83 4.72 3.91
C LEU A 92 11.43 4.68 5.31
N LEU A 93 10.59 4.87 6.33
CA LEU A 93 11.01 4.88 7.72
C LEU A 93 10.65 3.61 8.47
N ASP A 94 9.48 3.03 8.17
CA ASP A 94 9.00 1.86 8.87
C ASP A 94 7.91 1.18 8.05
N TRP A 95 7.58 -0.05 8.40
CA TRP A 95 6.50 -0.77 7.75
C TRP A 95 5.95 -1.85 8.68
N GLY A 96 4.72 -2.26 8.43
CA GLY A 96 4.09 -3.34 9.18
C GLY A 96 3.04 -4.04 8.36
N THR A 97 2.68 -5.26 8.76
CA THR A 97 1.65 -6.02 8.07
C THR A 97 0.31 -5.89 8.75
N ALA A 98 -0.75 -5.91 7.95
CA ALA A 98 -2.14 -5.95 8.40
C ALA A 98 -2.75 -7.29 8.00
N GLU A 99 -3.61 -7.83 8.87
CA GLU A 99 -4.33 -9.07 8.62
C GLU A 99 -5.82 -8.84 8.41
#